data_725fd92bb29be90eee9d0a6d6ca8b66e
#
_entry.id   725fd92bb29be90eee9d0a6d6ca8b66e
#
_cell.length_a   1.000
_cell.length_b   1.000
_cell.length_c   1.000
_cell.angle_alpha   90.00
_cell.angle_beta   90.00
_cell.angle_gamma   90.00
#
_symmetry.space_group_name_H-M   'P 1'
#
loop_
_entity.id
_entity.type
_entity.pdbx_description
1 polymer ?
#
loop_
_entity_poly.entity_id
_entity_poly.type
_entity_poly.pdbx_seq_one_letter_code
_entity_poly.pdbx_strand_id
1 'polypeptide(L)'
;MDSRQLSKDDQETLELEIKNSINCRQRKIRTGILTIISGLVLSVTFYYLDLGRLGGTLVLLALVAMIYGLFSVASWTMFSKSIEGLKRDVDNGVKHVGQFTILRYNFLTRKVTLDNGLKVDSFEIAEDWKTGDKVYIEKLPTSNFILKCDKNAR
;
A
#
# COMPACT_ATOMS: atom_id res chain seq x y z
N MET A 1 9.85 -22.23 8.45
CA MET A 1 9.07 -21.90 7.25
C MET A 1 9.54 -22.79 6.11
N ASP A 2 8.62 -23.47 5.48
CA ASP A 2 8.92 -24.28 4.32
C ASP A 2 8.82 -23.43 3.06
N SER A 3 9.71 -23.69 2.09
CA SER A 3 9.66 -23.03 0.78
C SER A 3 8.89 -23.93 -0.19
N ARG A 4 7.88 -23.38 -0.87
CA ARG A 4 7.08 -24.07 -1.88
C ARG A 4 7.06 -23.25 -3.16
N GLN A 5 6.87 -23.92 -4.29
CA GLN A 5 6.67 -23.24 -5.56
C GLN A 5 5.31 -22.55 -5.61
N LEU A 6 5.25 -21.39 -6.29
CA LEU A 6 4.01 -20.70 -6.57
C LEU A 6 3.13 -21.55 -7.50
N SER A 7 1.85 -21.67 -7.17
CA SER A 7 0.88 -22.26 -8.10
C SER A 7 0.59 -21.30 -9.26
N LYS A 8 0.00 -21.80 -10.34
CA LYS A 8 -0.43 -20.96 -11.46
C LYS A 8 -1.44 -19.90 -11.01
N ASP A 9 -2.37 -20.27 -10.15
CA ASP A 9 -3.39 -19.35 -9.61
C ASP A 9 -2.75 -18.23 -8.75
N ASP A 10 -1.70 -18.58 -7.96
CA ASP A 10 -0.94 -17.59 -7.19
C ASP A 10 -0.24 -16.59 -8.14
N GLN A 11 0.36 -17.08 -9.24
CA GLN A 11 1.04 -16.24 -10.22
C GLN A 11 0.06 -15.28 -10.92
N GLU A 12 -1.08 -15.78 -11.39
CA GLU A 12 -2.12 -14.96 -12.01
C GLU A 12 -2.64 -13.88 -11.05
N THR A 13 -2.88 -14.24 -9.79
CA THR A 13 -3.31 -13.29 -8.76
C THR A 13 -2.27 -12.21 -8.53
N LEU A 14 -0.99 -12.58 -8.45
CA LEU A 14 0.11 -11.63 -8.26
C LEU A 14 0.31 -10.71 -9.46
N GLU A 15 0.22 -11.24 -10.68
CA GLU A 15 0.30 -10.42 -11.90
C GLU A 15 -0.84 -9.39 -11.96
N LEU A 16 -2.06 -9.81 -11.59
CA LEU A 16 -3.20 -8.91 -11.50
C LEU A 16 -2.97 -7.81 -10.45
N GLU A 17 -2.46 -8.18 -9.27
CA GLU A 17 -2.16 -7.22 -8.19
C GLU A 17 -1.06 -6.23 -8.60
N ILE A 18 0.00 -6.70 -9.26
CA ILE A 18 1.05 -5.85 -9.83
C ILE A 18 0.46 -4.87 -10.84
N LYS A 19 -0.38 -5.34 -11.75
CA LYS A 19 -1.03 -4.51 -12.77
C LYS A 19 -1.94 -3.45 -12.13
N ASN A 20 -2.75 -3.83 -11.15
CA ASN A 20 -3.62 -2.93 -10.41
C ASN A 20 -2.82 -1.87 -9.65
N SER A 21 -1.74 -2.28 -9.00
CA SER A 21 -0.82 -1.39 -8.28
C SER A 21 -0.16 -0.39 -9.21
N ILE A 22 0.30 -0.81 -10.39
CA ILE A 22 0.88 0.07 -11.42
C ILE A 22 -0.16 1.08 -11.92
N ASN A 23 -1.37 0.64 -12.25
CA ASN A 23 -2.45 1.50 -12.72
C ASN A 23 -2.87 2.53 -11.66
N CYS A 24 -3.02 2.09 -10.42
CA CYS A 24 -3.31 2.97 -9.29
C CYS A 24 -2.20 4.03 -9.11
N ARG A 25 -0.94 3.60 -9.20
CA ARG A 25 0.23 4.50 -9.19
C ARG A 25 0.15 5.55 -10.28
N GLN A 26 0.00 5.15 -11.53
CA GLN A 26 -0.06 6.09 -12.66
C GLN A 26 -1.19 7.09 -12.50
N ARG A 27 -2.38 6.64 -12.07
CA ARG A 27 -3.53 7.51 -11.83
C ARG A 27 -3.22 8.57 -10.76
N LYS A 28 -2.63 8.17 -9.63
CA LYS A 28 -2.32 9.10 -8.52
C LYS A 28 -1.21 10.08 -8.88
N ILE A 29 -0.15 9.63 -9.57
CA ILE A 29 0.91 10.53 -10.07
C ILE A 29 0.30 11.56 -11.02
N ARG A 30 -0.52 11.15 -11.98
CA ARG A 30 -1.21 12.04 -12.91
C ARG A 30 -2.08 13.05 -12.17
N THR A 31 -2.87 12.60 -11.19
CA THR A 31 -3.69 13.50 -10.36
C THR A 31 -2.82 14.48 -9.57
N GLY A 32 -1.74 14.02 -8.94
CA GLY A 32 -0.81 14.89 -8.20
C GLY A 32 -0.18 15.97 -9.10
N ILE A 33 0.28 15.61 -10.28
CA ILE A 33 0.85 16.56 -11.26
C ILE A 33 -0.20 17.58 -11.70
N LEU A 34 -1.43 17.14 -12.03
CA LEU A 34 -2.52 18.04 -12.39
C LEU A 34 -2.85 19.02 -11.27
N THR A 35 -2.87 18.55 -10.02
CA THR A 35 -3.12 19.41 -8.84
C THR A 35 -2.02 20.47 -8.69
N ILE A 36 -0.75 20.11 -8.88
CA ILE A 36 0.38 21.06 -8.84
C ILE A 36 0.24 22.13 -9.92
N ILE A 37 -0.01 21.69 -11.17
CA ILE A 37 -0.16 22.62 -12.30
C ILE A 37 -1.34 23.56 -12.07
N SER A 38 -2.50 23.02 -11.66
CA SER A 38 -3.69 23.84 -11.37
C SER A 38 -3.45 24.85 -10.27
N GLY A 39 -2.77 24.45 -9.18
CA GLY A 39 -2.39 25.34 -8.08
C GLY A 39 -1.46 26.46 -8.54
N LEU A 40 -0.50 26.14 -9.41
CA LEU A 40 0.43 27.12 -9.96
C LEU A 40 -0.27 28.14 -10.86
N VAL A 41 -1.13 27.68 -11.77
CA VAL A 41 -1.93 28.56 -12.66
C VAL A 41 -2.82 29.48 -11.83
N LEU A 42 -3.53 28.92 -10.84
CA LEU A 42 -4.40 29.71 -9.97
C LEU A 42 -3.60 30.75 -9.17
N SER A 43 -2.44 30.39 -8.60
CA SER A 43 -1.59 31.32 -7.87
C SER A 43 -1.15 32.52 -8.74
N VAL A 44 -0.72 32.24 -9.98
CA VAL A 44 -0.31 33.28 -10.94
C VAL A 44 -1.50 34.16 -11.31
N THR A 45 -2.66 33.54 -11.63
CA THR A 45 -3.87 34.28 -11.98
C THR A 45 -4.32 35.23 -10.85
N PHE A 46 -4.35 34.75 -9.61
CA PHE A 46 -4.75 35.58 -8.48
C PHE A 46 -3.74 36.68 -8.14
N TYR A 47 -2.45 36.45 -8.40
CA TYR A 47 -1.44 37.46 -8.26
C TYR A 47 -1.67 38.66 -9.22
N TYR A 48 -2.02 38.37 -10.48
CA TYR A 48 -2.27 39.39 -11.50
C TYR A 48 -3.62 40.10 -11.35
N LEU A 49 -4.63 39.48 -10.73
CA LEU A 49 -5.97 40.06 -10.59
C LEU A 49 -6.10 41.04 -9.42
N ASP A 50 -5.06 41.20 -8.60
CA ASP A 50 -5.00 42.11 -7.44
C ASP A 50 -6.29 42.16 -6.60
N LEU A 51 -6.77 40.98 -6.21
CA LEU A 51 -8.04 40.80 -5.48
C LEU A 51 -7.97 41.25 -4.00
N GLY A 52 -7.00 42.06 -3.60
CA GLY A 52 -6.83 42.54 -2.25
C GLY A 52 -6.74 41.39 -1.20
N ARG A 53 -7.49 41.53 -0.08
CA ARG A 53 -7.47 40.50 0.98
C ARG A 53 -7.96 39.12 0.54
N LEU A 54 -8.89 39.04 -0.41
CA LEU A 54 -9.37 37.76 -0.99
C LEU A 54 -8.29 37.10 -1.83
N GLY A 55 -7.46 37.85 -2.53
CA GLY A 55 -6.32 37.33 -3.30
C GLY A 55 -5.34 36.55 -2.41
N GLY A 56 -5.02 37.08 -1.23
CA GLY A 56 -4.11 36.42 -0.28
C GLY A 56 -4.62 35.06 0.20
N THR A 57 -5.90 34.92 0.52
CA THR A 57 -6.50 33.63 0.93
C THR A 57 -6.53 32.63 -0.18
N LEU A 58 -6.81 33.05 -1.41
CA LEU A 58 -6.83 32.18 -2.59
C LEU A 58 -5.43 31.67 -2.96
N VAL A 59 -4.40 32.51 -2.86
CA VAL A 59 -3.00 32.12 -3.05
C VAL A 59 -2.60 31.07 -2.00
N LEU A 60 -3.00 31.25 -0.74
CA LEU A 60 -2.71 30.32 0.34
C LEU A 60 -3.35 28.95 0.10
N LEU A 61 -4.60 28.91 -0.35
CA LEU A 61 -5.28 27.68 -0.74
C LEU A 61 -4.59 26.99 -1.92
N ALA A 62 -4.14 27.74 -2.91
CA ALA A 62 -3.39 27.20 -4.04
C ALA A 62 -2.04 26.60 -3.61
N LEU A 63 -1.33 27.23 -2.66
CA LEU A 63 -0.10 26.70 -2.07
C LEU A 63 -0.36 25.39 -1.31
N VAL A 64 -1.43 25.31 -0.51
CA VAL A 64 -1.82 24.08 0.19
C VAL A 64 -2.10 22.95 -0.81
N ALA A 65 -2.81 23.23 -1.90
CA ALA A 65 -3.07 22.26 -2.97
C ALA A 65 -1.78 21.77 -3.63
N MET A 66 -0.81 22.66 -3.89
CA MET A 66 0.50 22.28 -4.43
C MET A 66 1.29 21.37 -3.46
N ILE A 67 1.31 21.71 -2.17
CA ILE A 67 1.96 20.87 -1.14
C ILE A 67 1.33 19.49 -1.10
N TYR A 68 0.00 19.40 -1.14
CA TYR A 68 -0.71 18.12 -1.20
C TYR A 68 -0.35 17.32 -2.46
N GLY A 69 -0.27 17.99 -3.61
CA GLY A 69 0.16 17.37 -4.86
C GLY A 69 1.59 16.80 -4.78
N LEU A 70 2.53 17.58 -4.23
CA LEU A 70 3.91 17.15 -4.00
C LEU A 70 3.99 15.95 -3.05
N PHE A 71 3.25 16.00 -1.93
CA PHE A 71 3.19 14.90 -0.98
C PHE A 71 2.59 13.63 -1.61
N SER A 72 1.56 13.79 -2.43
CA SER A 72 0.95 12.71 -3.20
C SER A 72 1.96 12.07 -4.16
N VAL A 73 2.76 12.81 -4.90
CA VAL A 73 3.81 12.29 -5.79
C VAL A 73 4.93 11.63 -4.98
N ALA A 74 5.41 12.27 -3.90
CA ALA A 74 6.50 11.75 -3.07
C ALA A 74 6.14 10.42 -2.37
N SER A 75 4.93 10.28 -1.86
CA SER A 75 4.47 9.04 -1.22
C SER A 75 4.51 7.84 -2.18
N TRP A 76 4.42 8.09 -3.49
CA TRP A 76 4.44 7.05 -4.51
C TRP A 76 5.82 6.54 -4.89
N THR A 77 6.87 7.31 -4.64
CA THR A 77 8.24 6.82 -4.82
C THR A 77 8.59 5.74 -3.79
N MET A 78 8.01 5.82 -2.60
CA MET A 78 8.15 4.78 -1.58
C MET A 78 7.41 3.48 -1.94
N PHE A 79 6.24 3.58 -2.59
CA PHE A 79 5.48 2.41 -3.05
C PHE A 79 6.14 1.66 -4.23
N SER A 80 7.04 2.30 -4.97
CA SER A 80 7.75 1.62 -6.08
C SER A 80 8.56 0.42 -5.61
N LYS A 81 9.15 0.49 -4.42
CA LYS A 81 9.93 -0.60 -3.83
C LYS A 81 9.09 -1.84 -3.54
N SER A 82 7.82 -1.67 -3.17
CA SER A 82 6.89 -2.78 -2.95
C SER A 82 6.57 -3.52 -4.25
N ILE A 83 6.34 -2.80 -5.35
CA ILE A 83 6.05 -3.40 -6.67
C ILE A 83 7.26 -4.16 -7.21
N GLU A 84 8.47 -3.61 -7.03
CA GLU A 84 9.70 -4.31 -7.42
C GLU A 84 9.92 -5.59 -6.60
N GLY A 85 9.60 -5.55 -5.30
CA GLY A 85 9.62 -6.73 -4.45
C GLY A 85 8.67 -7.82 -4.95
N LEU A 86 7.42 -7.45 -5.28
CA LEU A 86 6.43 -8.38 -5.84
C LEU A 86 6.89 -8.99 -7.17
N LYS A 87 7.46 -8.18 -8.07
CA LYS A 87 7.98 -8.69 -9.35
C LYS A 87 9.10 -9.72 -9.13
N ARG A 88 10.06 -9.42 -8.26
CA ARG A 88 11.14 -10.36 -7.92
C ARG A 88 10.60 -11.66 -7.33
N ASP A 89 9.55 -11.59 -6.52
CA ASP A 89 8.95 -12.77 -5.93
C ASP A 89 8.23 -13.64 -6.98
N VAL A 90 7.57 -13.02 -7.97
CA VAL A 90 6.98 -13.73 -9.12
C VAL A 90 8.08 -14.40 -9.95
N ASP A 91 9.18 -13.69 -10.26
CA ASP A 91 10.30 -14.21 -11.03
C ASP A 91 11.00 -15.37 -10.30
N ASN A 92 11.12 -15.30 -8.97
CA ASN A 92 11.68 -16.37 -8.16
C ASN A 92 10.78 -17.59 -8.06
N GLY A 93 9.47 -17.43 -8.24
CA GLY A 93 8.49 -18.52 -8.24
C GLY A 93 8.34 -19.28 -6.92
N VAL A 94 8.76 -18.68 -5.79
CA VAL A 94 8.80 -19.33 -4.47
C VAL A 94 7.96 -18.57 -3.46
N LYS A 95 7.19 -19.32 -2.65
CA LYS A 95 6.47 -18.80 -1.48
C LYS A 95 6.94 -19.50 -0.19
N HIS A 96 6.90 -18.76 0.90
CA HIS A 96 7.16 -19.28 2.23
C HIS A 96 5.84 -19.65 2.91
N VAL A 97 5.80 -20.83 3.46
CA VAL A 97 4.63 -21.41 4.12
C VAL A 97 4.97 -21.73 5.56
N GLY A 98 4.09 -21.35 6.47
CA GLY A 98 4.30 -21.65 7.89
C GLY A 98 3.04 -21.54 8.73
N GLN A 99 3.08 -22.20 9.88
CA GLN A 99 2.06 -22.08 10.91
C GLN A 99 2.58 -21.16 12.00
N PHE A 100 1.77 -20.22 12.43
CA PHE A 100 2.11 -19.19 13.41
C PHE A 100 1.03 -19.10 14.47
N THR A 101 1.38 -18.56 15.63
CA THR A 101 0.44 -18.29 16.72
C THR A 101 0.21 -16.79 16.84
N ILE A 102 -1.04 -16.38 17.00
CA ILE A 102 -1.38 -14.98 17.24
C ILE A 102 -0.97 -14.61 18.67
N LEU A 103 0.01 -13.71 18.81
CA LEU A 103 0.44 -13.20 20.10
C LEU A 103 -0.38 -12.01 20.56
N ARG A 104 -0.71 -11.10 19.65
CA ARG A 104 -1.39 -9.86 20.01
C ARG A 104 -2.19 -9.31 18.83
N TYR A 105 -3.39 -8.85 19.15
CA TYR A 105 -4.20 -8.02 18.27
C TYR A 105 -4.18 -6.56 18.73
N ASN A 106 -3.85 -5.65 17.84
CA ASN A 106 -3.91 -4.21 18.11
C ASN A 106 -5.15 -3.62 17.42
N PHE A 107 -6.15 -3.30 18.20
CA PHE A 107 -7.42 -2.76 17.72
C PHE A 107 -7.27 -1.40 17.02
N LEU A 108 -6.37 -0.52 17.52
CA LEU A 108 -6.18 0.82 16.96
C LEU A 108 -5.52 0.79 15.59
N THR A 109 -4.52 -0.05 15.41
CA THR A 109 -3.79 -0.18 14.14
C THR A 109 -4.34 -1.26 13.23
N ARG A 110 -5.33 -2.02 13.71
CA ARG A 110 -5.87 -3.21 13.04
C ARG A 110 -4.79 -4.18 12.55
N LYS A 111 -3.77 -4.39 13.39
CA LYS A 111 -2.65 -5.30 13.09
C LYS A 111 -2.59 -6.43 14.08
N VAL A 112 -2.34 -7.62 13.54
CA VAL A 112 -2.06 -8.84 14.31
C VAL A 112 -0.57 -9.05 14.34
N THR A 113 -0.01 -9.33 15.52
CA THR A 113 1.39 -9.71 15.69
C THR A 113 1.46 -11.20 15.93
N LEU A 114 2.27 -11.89 15.14
CA LEU A 114 2.50 -13.34 15.22
C LEU A 114 3.76 -13.64 16.06
N ASP A 115 3.92 -14.89 16.46
CA ASP A 115 5.02 -15.39 17.29
C ASP A 115 6.43 -15.19 16.68
N ASN A 116 6.51 -15.09 15.37
CA ASN A 116 7.74 -14.74 14.64
C ASN A 116 7.98 -13.23 14.49
N GLY A 117 7.14 -12.39 15.12
CA GLY A 117 7.22 -10.93 15.01
C GLY A 117 6.60 -10.33 13.74
N LEU A 118 6.09 -11.15 12.82
CA LEU A 118 5.40 -10.67 11.61
C LEU A 118 4.12 -9.93 12.03
N LYS A 119 3.89 -8.77 11.41
CA LYS A 119 2.66 -7.99 11.58
C LYS A 119 1.81 -8.12 10.32
N VAL A 120 0.59 -8.57 10.50
CA VAL A 120 -0.39 -8.80 9.43
C VAL A 120 -1.55 -7.83 9.62
N ASP A 121 -2.04 -7.24 8.54
CA ASP A 121 -3.21 -6.37 8.60
C ASP A 121 -4.48 -7.20 8.82
N SER A 122 -5.35 -6.75 9.73
CA SER A 122 -6.55 -7.52 10.12
C SER A 122 -7.60 -7.62 9.01
N PHE A 123 -7.46 -6.87 7.90
CA PHE A 123 -8.32 -7.04 6.73
C PHE A 123 -8.10 -8.37 6.00
N GLU A 124 -6.92 -8.96 6.18
CA GLU A 124 -6.56 -10.27 5.65
C GLU A 124 -6.95 -11.40 6.61
N ILE A 125 -7.49 -11.04 7.79
CA ILE A 125 -7.77 -11.91 8.92
C ILE A 125 -9.27 -11.87 9.22
N ALA A 126 -9.91 -13.01 9.34
CA ALA A 126 -11.31 -13.10 9.71
C ALA A 126 -11.58 -12.48 11.10
N GLU A 127 -12.75 -11.84 11.28
CA GLU A 127 -13.09 -11.06 12.49
C GLU A 127 -13.12 -11.88 13.80
N ASP A 128 -13.15 -13.20 13.71
CA ASP A 128 -13.28 -14.14 14.85
C ASP A 128 -11.93 -14.65 15.39
N TRP A 129 -10.80 -14.10 14.96
CA TRP A 129 -9.47 -14.55 15.40
C TRP A 129 -9.08 -13.97 16.75
N LYS A 130 -8.54 -14.84 17.62
CA LYS A 130 -8.17 -14.51 19.00
C LYS A 130 -6.69 -14.74 19.26
N THR A 131 -6.15 -14.09 20.27
CA THR A 131 -4.81 -14.39 20.80
C THR A 131 -4.73 -15.85 21.22
N GLY A 132 -3.67 -16.54 20.78
CA GLY A 132 -3.46 -17.97 20.98
C GLY A 132 -3.93 -18.85 19.81
N ASP A 133 -4.71 -18.31 18.87
CA ASP A 133 -5.11 -19.07 17.68
C ASP A 133 -3.90 -19.37 16.80
N LYS A 134 -3.90 -20.57 16.22
CA LYS A 134 -2.91 -20.98 15.23
C LYS A 134 -3.41 -20.63 13.83
N VAL A 135 -2.53 -20.01 13.06
CA VAL A 135 -2.84 -19.55 11.71
C VAL A 135 -1.81 -20.10 10.72
N TYR A 136 -2.30 -20.51 9.57
CA TYR A 136 -1.48 -20.95 8.45
C TYR A 136 -1.32 -19.77 7.48
N ILE A 137 -0.09 -19.39 7.18
CA ILE A 137 0.20 -18.24 6.33
C ILE A 137 1.11 -18.69 5.18
N GLU A 138 0.71 -18.28 3.98
CA GLU A 138 1.53 -18.31 2.78
C GLU A 138 1.93 -16.88 2.43
N LYS A 139 3.22 -16.60 2.39
CA LYS A 139 3.75 -15.27 2.09
C LYS A 139 4.89 -15.30 1.10
N LEU A 140 5.09 -14.19 0.43
CA LEU A 140 6.23 -14.01 -0.46
C LEU A 140 7.50 -13.61 0.33
N PRO A 141 8.69 -14.09 -0.10
CA PRO A 141 9.93 -13.89 0.64
C PRO A 141 10.43 -12.44 0.64
N THR A 142 10.32 -11.73 -0.46
CA THR A 142 10.91 -10.39 -0.65
C THR A 142 9.94 -9.27 -0.28
N SER A 143 8.72 -9.34 -0.80
CA SER A 143 7.69 -8.33 -0.57
C SER A 143 6.97 -8.49 0.77
N ASN A 144 7.06 -9.67 1.41
CA ASN A 144 6.24 -10.10 2.54
C ASN A 144 4.73 -10.05 2.27
N PHE A 145 4.33 -10.04 1.00
CA PHE A 145 2.93 -10.08 0.62
C PHE A 145 2.31 -11.41 1.03
N ILE A 146 1.12 -11.36 1.63
CA ILE A 146 0.40 -12.53 2.11
C ILE A 146 -0.53 -13.01 1.01
N LEU A 147 -0.29 -14.22 0.52
CA LEU A 147 -1.10 -14.88 -0.49
C LEU A 147 -2.33 -15.53 0.11
N LYS A 148 -2.14 -16.13 1.28
CA LYS A 148 -3.19 -16.88 1.96
C LYS A 148 -3.00 -16.86 3.47
N CYS A 149 -4.12 -16.76 4.19
CA CYS A 149 -4.13 -16.75 5.64
C CYS A 149 -5.37 -17.50 6.16
N ASP A 150 -5.17 -18.70 6.71
CA ASP A 150 -6.25 -19.59 7.17
C ASP A 150 -6.09 -19.97 8.64
N LYS A 151 -7.20 -20.03 9.40
CA LYS A 151 -7.21 -20.41 10.82
C LYS A 151 -7.05 -21.92 11.08
N ASN A 152 -7.32 -22.77 10.12
CA ASN A 152 -7.38 -24.23 10.32
C ASN A 152 -6.90 -25.00 9.06
N ALA A 153 -5.72 -24.72 8.54
CA ALA A 153 -5.13 -25.64 7.57
C ALA A 153 -4.60 -26.87 8.33
N ARG A 154 -5.37 -27.96 8.29
CA ARG A 154 -4.91 -29.30 8.67
C ARG A 154 -4.02 -29.88 7.58
#